data_eb6a8fcdc709e0baa8199e787b30b314
#
_entry.id   eb6a8fcdc709e0baa8199e787b30b314
#
_cell.length_a   1.000
_cell.length_b   1.000
_cell.length_c   1.000
_cell.angle_alpha   90.00
_cell.angle_beta   90.00
_cell.angle_gamma   90.00
#
_symmetry.space_group_name_H-M   'P 1'
#
loop_
_entity.id
_entity.type
_entity.pdbx_description
1 polymer ?
#
loop_
_entity_poly.entity_id
_entity_poly.type
_entity_poly.pdbx_seq_one_letter_code
_entity_poly.pdbx_strand_id
1 'polypeptide(L)'
;VFPYRIHDLPDPDKLENLNWFINRFGYKIRTSGSKTEISKSINRLLDDIKNKKEQNLVETVSLRAMQKARYSTHNIGHYGLAFDYYTHFTSPIRRFPDMMVHRLLTRYLAGGRTVQEAKYEELCDHSSEMEQIAANAERASVKYKQVEFMGERLGMEFDGVISGVTEWGLYVELNENKCEGMVPMRDLGDDYYDLGDPVTIKVARANLEKKQLDFALIEK
;
A
#
# COMPACT_ATOMS: atom_id res chain seq x y z
N VAL A 1 22.90 20.81 0.19
CA VAL A 1 21.60 20.36 0.70
C VAL A 1 20.63 20.30 -0.46
N PHE A 2 19.87 19.21 -0.58
CA PHE A 2 18.91 19.00 -1.64
C PHE A 2 17.81 18.05 -1.15
N PRO A 3 16.51 18.25 -1.47
CA PRO A 3 15.46 17.32 -1.10
C PRO A 3 15.46 16.12 -2.06
N TYR A 4 15.55 14.92 -1.51
CA TYR A 4 15.44 13.65 -2.22
C TYR A 4 14.10 12.98 -1.95
N ARG A 5 13.62 12.17 -2.88
CA ARG A 5 12.58 11.18 -2.64
C ARG A 5 13.27 9.86 -2.34
N ILE A 6 13.29 9.50 -1.10
CA ILE A 6 13.99 8.29 -0.63
C ILE A 6 13.00 7.15 -0.38
N HIS A 7 13.47 5.93 -0.58
CA HIS A 7 12.72 4.72 -0.29
C HIS A 7 13.67 3.68 0.29
N ASP A 8 13.45 3.34 1.54
CA ASP A 8 14.30 2.41 2.26
C ASP A 8 14.05 0.95 1.86
N LEU A 9 14.91 0.06 2.33
CA LEU A 9 14.75 -1.38 2.23
C LEU A 9 13.45 -1.83 2.90
N PRO A 10 12.81 -2.90 2.41
CA PRO A 10 11.71 -3.53 3.11
C PRO A 10 12.12 -3.93 4.53
N ASP A 11 11.17 -3.89 5.44
CA ASP A 11 11.34 -4.34 6.82
C ASP A 11 11.63 -5.85 6.84
N PRO A 12 12.72 -6.32 7.51
CA PRO A 12 13.08 -7.73 7.55
C PRO A 12 11.96 -8.65 8.05
N ASP A 13 11.25 -8.25 9.11
CA ASP A 13 10.17 -9.06 9.68
C ASP A 13 9.00 -9.19 8.70
N LYS A 14 8.70 -8.12 7.97
CA LYS A 14 7.68 -8.13 6.92
C LYS A 14 8.09 -8.97 5.72
N LEU A 15 9.39 -8.99 5.37
CA LEU A 15 9.91 -9.88 4.32
C LEU A 15 9.81 -11.35 4.72
N GLU A 16 10.08 -11.68 5.97
CA GLU A 16 9.92 -13.05 6.48
C GLU A 16 8.44 -13.47 6.45
N ASN A 17 7.53 -12.60 6.88
CA ASN A 17 6.10 -12.83 6.81
C ASN A 17 5.63 -13.02 5.35
N LEU A 18 6.12 -12.19 4.43
CA LEU A 18 5.85 -12.35 2.99
C LEU A 18 6.37 -13.70 2.50
N ASN A 19 7.61 -14.07 2.83
CA ASN A 19 8.19 -15.34 2.40
C ASN A 19 7.42 -16.54 2.96
N TRP A 20 6.99 -16.49 4.22
CA TRP A 20 6.13 -17.51 4.80
C TRP A 20 4.80 -17.64 4.04
N PHE A 21 4.18 -16.49 3.74
CA PHE A 21 2.91 -16.46 3.01
C PHE A 21 3.02 -17.05 1.60
N ILE A 22 4.02 -16.63 0.80
CA ILE A 22 4.19 -17.08 -0.60
C ILE A 22 4.66 -18.54 -0.71
N ASN A 23 5.28 -19.09 0.35
CA ASN A 23 5.65 -20.52 0.40
C ASN A 23 4.44 -21.44 0.22
N ARG A 24 3.25 -21.02 0.61
CA ARG A 24 1.99 -21.77 0.43
C ARG A 24 1.64 -21.98 -1.04
N PHE A 25 2.09 -21.07 -1.91
CA PHE A 25 1.94 -21.14 -3.37
C PHE A 25 3.17 -21.74 -4.05
N GLY A 26 4.17 -22.20 -3.29
CA GLY A 26 5.41 -22.78 -3.82
C GLY A 26 6.48 -21.77 -4.21
N TYR A 27 6.31 -20.49 -3.88
CA TYR A 27 7.29 -19.43 -4.15
C TYR A 27 8.21 -19.18 -2.96
N LYS A 28 9.39 -18.61 -3.26
CA LYS A 28 10.37 -18.20 -2.24
C LYS A 28 11.06 -16.91 -2.65
N ILE A 29 11.34 -16.05 -1.67
CA ILE A 29 12.19 -14.88 -1.83
C ILE A 29 13.37 -14.92 -0.87
N ARG A 30 14.38 -14.09 -1.15
CA ARG A 30 15.45 -13.83 -0.19
C ARG A 30 15.00 -12.79 0.82
N THR A 31 15.09 -13.11 2.09
CA THR A 31 14.76 -12.21 3.21
C THR A 31 16.01 -11.54 3.78
N SER A 32 17.21 -12.01 3.40
CA SER A 32 18.51 -11.49 3.84
C SER A 32 19.50 -11.43 2.68
N GLY A 33 20.54 -10.61 2.85
CA GLY A 33 21.56 -10.41 1.83
C GLY A 33 21.68 -8.95 1.38
N SER A 34 22.31 -8.73 0.22
CA SER A 34 22.46 -7.39 -0.33
C SER A 34 21.13 -6.83 -0.86
N LYS A 35 21.03 -5.49 -0.86
CA LYS A 35 19.88 -4.74 -1.47
C LYS A 35 19.51 -5.28 -2.85
N THR A 36 20.51 -5.51 -3.69
CA THR A 36 20.33 -6.00 -5.08
C THR A 36 19.79 -7.43 -5.13
N GLU A 37 20.23 -8.31 -4.23
CA GLU A 37 19.77 -9.70 -4.20
C GLU A 37 18.32 -9.81 -3.73
N ILE A 38 17.95 -9.06 -2.69
CA ILE A 38 16.56 -9.00 -2.21
C ILE A 38 15.65 -8.45 -3.32
N SER A 39 16.03 -7.32 -3.93
CA SER A 39 15.26 -6.71 -5.03
C SER A 39 15.07 -7.66 -6.21
N LYS A 40 16.14 -8.33 -6.65
CA LYS A 40 16.05 -9.31 -7.75
C LYS A 40 15.15 -10.48 -7.40
N SER A 41 15.15 -10.96 -6.16
CA SER A 41 14.29 -12.07 -5.74
C SER A 41 12.81 -11.69 -5.72
N ILE A 42 12.49 -10.46 -5.30
CA ILE A 42 11.11 -9.94 -5.31
C ILE A 42 10.64 -9.71 -6.75
N ASN A 43 11.46 -9.10 -7.60
CA ASN A 43 11.11 -8.90 -9.02
C ASN A 43 10.86 -10.22 -9.72
N ARG A 44 11.69 -11.25 -9.45
CA ARG A 44 11.48 -12.60 -9.98
C ARG A 44 10.15 -13.19 -9.52
N LEU A 45 9.81 -13.05 -8.23
CA LEU A 45 8.51 -13.46 -7.71
C LEU A 45 7.38 -12.80 -8.49
N LEU A 46 7.44 -11.46 -8.67
CA LEU A 46 6.41 -10.71 -9.39
C LEU A 46 6.31 -11.12 -10.87
N ASP A 47 7.42 -11.51 -11.50
CA ASP A 47 7.41 -12.07 -12.86
C ASP A 47 6.81 -13.49 -12.90
N ASP A 48 7.14 -14.34 -11.92
CA ASP A 48 6.70 -15.73 -11.83
C ASP A 48 5.18 -15.87 -11.57
N ILE A 49 4.56 -14.86 -10.93
CA ILE A 49 3.11 -14.86 -10.63
C ILE A 49 2.24 -14.23 -11.72
N LYS A 50 2.82 -13.62 -12.74
CA LYS A 50 2.06 -12.95 -13.81
C LYS A 50 1.06 -13.91 -14.46
N ASN A 51 -0.17 -13.43 -14.62
CA ASN A 51 -1.30 -14.17 -15.20
C ASN A 51 -1.74 -15.43 -14.40
N LYS A 52 -1.31 -15.56 -13.14
CA LYS A 52 -1.77 -16.63 -12.25
C LYS A 52 -2.90 -16.13 -11.35
N LYS A 53 -3.67 -17.07 -10.79
CA LYS A 53 -4.82 -16.75 -9.93
C LYS A 53 -4.44 -15.96 -8.68
N GLU A 54 -3.27 -16.29 -8.11
CA GLU A 54 -2.71 -15.68 -6.91
C GLU A 54 -2.01 -14.33 -7.14
N GLN A 55 -1.88 -13.85 -8.39
CA GLN A 55 -1.13 -12.64 -8.74
C GLN A 55 -1.52 -11.45 -7.88
N ASN A 56 -2.80 -11.06 -7.90
CA ASN A 56 -3.29 -9.86 -7.19
C ASN A 56 -3.03 -9.94 -5.68
N LEU A 57 -3.20 -11.14 -5.12
CA LEU A 57 -2.98 -11.39 -3.70
C LEU A 57 -1.51 -11.26 -3.32
N VAL A 58 -0.61 -11.93 -4.05
CA VAL A 58 0.84 -11.88 -3.79
C VAL A 58 1.39 -10.48 -4.03
N GLU A 59 0.94 -9.76 -5.05
CA GLU A 59 1.29 -8.34 -5.30
C GLU A 59 0.87 -7.46 -4.11
N THR A 60 -0.35 -7.63 -3.60
CA THR A 60 -0.86 -6.87 -2.46
C THR A 60 -0.04 -7.11 -1.19
N VAL A 61 0.26 -8.37 -0.86
CA VAL A 61 1.06 -8.71 0.31
C VAL A 61 2.51 -8.23 0.15
N SER A 62 3.08 -8.35 -1.07
CA SER A 62 4.41 -7.84 -1.39
C SER A 62 4.49 -6.32 -1.20
N LEU A 63 3.46 -5.58 -1.64
CA LEU A 63 3.40 -4.13 -1.46
C LEU A 63 3.31 -3.74 0.02
N ARG A 64 2.58 -4.50 0.84
CA ARG A 64 2.48 -4.27 2.30
C ARG A 64 3.81 -4.51 3.03
N ALA A 65 4.69 -5.33 2.48
CA ALA A 65 6.04 -5.56 3.02
C ALA A 65 7.00 -4.41 2.73
N MET A 66 6.73 -3.58 1.71
CA MET A 66 7.59 -2.44 1.35
C MET A 66 7.46 -1.30 2.35
N GLN A 67 8.56 -0.55 2.53
CA GLN A 67 8.54 0.72 3.24
C GLN A 67 7.82 1.79 2.41
N LYS A 68 7.42 2.88 3.06
CA LYS A 68 6.88 4.05 2.35
C LYS A 68 8.00 4.96 1.90
N ALA A 69 7.95 5.43 0.67
CA ALA A 69 8.83 6.49 0.22
C ALA A 69 8.50 7.80 0.96
N ARG A 70 9.53 8.61 1.27
CA ARG A 70 9.40 9.91 1.93
C ARG A 70 10.38 10.92 1.36
N TYR A 71 10.22 12.18 1.72
CA TYR A 71 11.20 13.20 1.40
C TYR A 71 12.21 13.34 2.52
N SER A 72 13.47 13.58 2.17
CA SER A 72 14.56 13.86 3.11
C SER A 72 15.72 14.56 2.41
N THR A 73 16.50 15.33 3.14
CA THR A 73 17.79 15.85 2.67
C THR A 73 18.91 14.81 2.76
N HIS A 74 18.67 13.73 3.52
CA HIS A 74 19.61 12.60 3.68
C HIS A 74 19.34 11.54 2.61
N ASN A 75 20.20 11.48 1.61
CA ASN A 75 20.01 10.53 0.51
C ASN A 75 20.42 9.10 0.91
N ILE A 76 19.48 8.16 0.84
CA ILE A 76 19.71 6.72 0.99
C ILE A 76 19.36 5.95 -0.30
N GLY A 77 19.06 6.68 -1.38
CA GLY A 77 18.56 6.12 -2.62
C GLY A 77 17.06 5.80 -2.58
N HIS A 78 16.56 5.29 -3.69
CA HIS A 78 15.17 4.88 -3.84
C HIS A 78 15.10 3.39 -4.20
N TYR A 79 14.83 2.54 -3.20
CA TYR A 79 14.84 1.08 -3.36
C TYR A 79 13.91 0.61 -4.47
N GLY A 80 12.65 1.01 -4.46
CA GLY A 80 11.64 0.54 -5.40
C GLY A 80 11.90 0.94 -6.87
N LEU A 81 12.70 2.00 -7.11
CA LEU A 81 13.09 2.44 -8.46
C LEU A 81 14.53 2.04 -8.81
N ALA A 82 15.27 1.48 -7.86
CA ALA A 82 16.69 1.13 -8.00
C ALA A 82 17.59 2.32 -8.41
N PHE A 83 17.28 3.54 -7.93
CA PHE A 83 18.08 4.72 -8.15
C PHE A 83 18.91 5.08 -6.92
N ASP A 84 20.16 5.44 -7.12
CA ASP A 84 21.03 5.97 -6.05
C ASP A 84 20.66 7.40 -5.68
N TYR A 85 20.15 8.19 -6.64
CA TYR A 85 19.67 9.55 -6.46
C TYR A 85 18.33 9.71 -7.16
N TYR A 86 17.33 10.15 -6.41
CA TYR A 86 16.01 10.40 -6.98
C TYR A 86 15.35 11.59 -6.27
N THR A 87 14.69 12.43 -7.04
CA THR A 87 13.88 13.52 -6.52
C THR A 87 12.66 13.76 -7.39
N HIS A 88 11.63 14.32 -6.81
CA HIS A 88 10.48 14.83 -7.54
C HIS A 88 10.78 16.21 -8.09
N PHE A 89 10.49 16.43 -9.37
CA PHE A 89 10.84 17.67 -10.08
C PHE A 89 9.73 18.19 -11.00
N THR A 90 8.85 17.32 -11.49
CA THR A 90 7.99 17.59 -12.66
C THR A 90 6.60 18.12 -12.32
N SER A 91 6.24 18.27 -11.05
CA SER A 91 4.89 18.69 -10.64
C SER A 91 4.90 19.78 -9.55
N PRO A 92 5.57 20.94 -9.74
CA PRO A 92 5.73 21.98 -8.72
C PRO A 92 4.42 22.70 -8.34
N ILE A 93 3.37 22.59 -9.17
CA ILE A 93 2.06 23.19 -8.89
C ILE A 93 1.36 22.50 -7.73
N ARG A 94 1.52 21.17 -7.60
CA ARG A 94 0.82 20.34 -6.62
C ARG A 94 1.73 19.67 -5.58
N ARG A 95 3.05 19.73 -5.76
CA ARG A 95 4.02 19.14 -4.84
C ARG A 95 5.05 20.19 -4.42
N PHE A 96 5.01 20.54 -3.16
CA PHE A 96 5.93 21.52 -2.59
C PHE A 96 7.42 21.11 -2.68
N PRO A 97 7.81 19.83 -2.49
CA PRO A 97 9.19 19.42 -2.70
C PRO A 97 9.74 19.70 -4.09
N ASP A 98 8.94 19.57 -5.14
CA ASP A 98 9.33 19.93 -6.51
C ASP A 98 9.69 21.42 -6.59
N MET A 99 8.90 22.29 -5.97
CA MET A 99 9.19 23.72 -5.89
C MET A 99 10.49 24.02 -5.11
N MET A 100 10.74 23.29 -4.01
CA MET A 100 12.02 23.40 -3.29
C MET A 100 13.20 23.05 -4.20
N VAL A 101 13.08 21.94 -4.97
CA VAL A 101 14.11 21.53 -5.93
C VAL A 101 14.35 22.60 -6.97
N HIS A 102 13.31 23.18 -7.59
CA HIS A 102 13.43 24.24 -8.57
C HIS A 102 14.18 25.45 -8.00
N ARG A 103 13.79 25.90 -6.81
CA ARG A 103 14.42 27.07 -6.16
C ARG A 103 15.88 26.82 -5.80
N LEU A 104 16.21 25.63 -5.27
CA LEU A 104 17.58 25.28 -4.91
C LEU A 104 18.45 25.12 -6.15
N LEU A 105 17.93 24.47 -7.18
CA LEU A 105 18.66 24.30 -8.44
C LEU A 105 18.97 25.65 -9.09
N THR A 106 17.99 26.54 -9.18
CA THR A 106 18.20 27.92 -9.69
C THR A 106 19.26 28.63 -8.88
N ARG A 107 19.20 28.57 -7.54
CA ARG A 107 20.19 29.17 -6.65
C ARG A 107 21.60 28.64 -6.89
N TYR A 108 21.77 27.31 -6.99
CA TYR A 108 23.08 26.70 -7.14
C TYR A 108 23.68 26.93 -8.53
N LEU A 109 22.87 26.90 -9.57
CA LEU A 109 23.31 27.25 -10.94
C LEU A 109 23.78 28.70 -11.06
N ALA A 110 23.21 29.60 -10.25
CA ALA A 110 23.66 30.99 -10.15
C ALA A 110 24.87 31.19 -9.23
N GLY A 111 25.53 30.12 -8.76
CA GLY A 111 26.68 30.16 -7.85
C GLY A 111 26.35 30.49 -6.39
N GLY A 112 25.06 30.39 -6.01
CA GLY A 112 24.62 30.62 -4.63
C GLY A 112 25.10 29.56 -3.67
N ARG A 113 25.36 29.99 -2.40
CA ARG A 113 25.79 29.08 -1.33
C ARG A 113 24.69 28.10 -0.94
N THR A 114 25.10 26.95 -0.36
CA THR A 114 24.19 25.96 0.24
C THR A 114 23.29 26.60 1.30
N VAL A 115 22.17 25.97 1.57
CA VAL A 115 21.15 26.40 2.54
C VAL A 115 21.31 25.62 3.86
N GLN A 116 20.60 26.06 4.90
CA GLN A 116 20.58 25.39 6.20
C GLN A 116 19.82 24.06 6.07
N GLU A 117 20.51 22.95 6.31
CA GLU A 117 20.00 21.59 6.15
C GLU A 117 18.80 21.30 7.04
N ALA A 118 18.90 21.60 8.34
CA ALA A 118 17.82 21.33 9.31
C ALA A 118 16.48 21.95 8.89
N LYS A 119 16.49 23.16 8.33
CA LYS A 119 15.28 23.80 7.84
C LYS A 119 14.66 23.05 6.66
N TYR A 120 15.47 22.53 5.76
CA TYR A 120 14.97 21.78 4.59
C TYR A 120 14.55 20.37 4.96
N GLU A 121 15.20 19.76 5.96
CA GLU A 121 14.74 18.47 6.51
C GLU A 121 13.36 18.61 7.15
N GLU A 122 13.13 19.65 7.97
CA GLU A 122 11.80 19.94 8.53
C GLU A 122 10.72 20.11 7.44
N LEU A 123 11.06 20.80 6.34
CA LEU A 123 10.14 20.94 5.20
C LEU A 123 9.89 19.63 4.46
N CYS A 124 10.88 18.73 4.39
CA CYS A 124 10.75 17.40 3.82
C CYS A 124 9.85 16.52 4.69
N ASP A 125 10.04 16.53 6.00
CA ASP A 125 9.22 15.78 6.95
C ASP A 125 7.77 16.26 6.88
N HIS A 126 7.54 17.58 6.97
CA HIS A 126 6.20 18.15 6.83
C HIS A 126 5.54 17.75 5.49
N SER A 127 6.29 17.79 4.38
CA SER A 127 5.75 17.40 3.07
C SER A 127 5.35 15.92 3.03
N SER A 128 6.12 15.05 3.70
CA SER A 128 5.83 13.62 3.81
C SER A 128 4.59 13.35 4.66
N GLU A 129 4.42 14.08 5.75
CA GLU A 129 3.21 14.03 6.60
C GLU A 129 1.97 14.48 5.82
N MET A 130 2.04 15.59 5.10
CA MET A 130 0.92 16.12 4.31
C MET A 130 0.55 15.16 3.16
N GLU A 131 1.52 14.52 2.53
CA GLU A 131 1.27 13.47 1.54
C GLU A 131 0.51 12.28 2.15
N GLN A 132 0.87 11.87 3.37
CA GLN A 132 0.16 10.79 4.07
C GLN A 132 -1.26 11.17 4.46
N ILE A 133 -1.47 12.42 4.91
CA ILE A 133 -2.81 12.94 5.22
C ILE A 133 -3.67 12.99 3.95
N ALA A 134 -3.12 13.49 2.83
CA ALA A 134 -3.82 13.54 1.55
C ALA A 134 -4.22 12.13 1.06
N ALA A 135 -3.30 11.15 1.14
CA ALA A 135 -3.58 9.76 0.77
C ALA A 135 -4.64 9.11 1.67
N ASN A 136 -4.65 9.45 2.97
CA ASN A 136 -5.67 8.97 3.90
C ASN A 136 -7.04 9.60 3.61
N ALA A 137 -7.07 10.89 3.27
CA ALA A 137 -8.29 11.59 2.89
C ALA A 137 -8.90 11.02 1.60
N GLU A 138 -8.06 10.73 0.59
CA GLU A 138 -8.48 10.08 -0.64
C GLU A 138 -9.09 8.70 -0.38
N ARG A 139 -8.40 7.84 0.40
CA ARG A 139 -8.94 6.53 0.78
C ARG A 139 -10.25 6.63 1.56
N ALA A 140 -10.35 7.60 2.47
CA ALA A 140 -11.59 7.82 3.23
C ALA A 140 -12.74 8.28 2.34
N SER A 141 -12.46 9.09 1.30
CA SER A 141 -13.44 9.52 0.30
C SER A 141 -13.91 8.36 -0.57
N VAL A 142 -12.97 7.54 -1.07
CA VAL A 142 -13.31 6.34 -1.84
C VAL A 142 -14.15 5.38 -0.99
N LYS A 143 -13.74 5.12 0.25
CA LYS A 143 -14.49 4.23 1.16
C LYS A 143 -15.89 4.76 1.44
N TYR A 144 -16.04 6.06 1.65
CA TYR A 144 -17.35 6.68 1.80
C TYR A 144 -18.26 6.38 0.60
N LYS A 145 -17.75 6.57 -0.62
CA LYS A 145 -18.51 6.29 -1.84
C LYS A 145 -18.78 4.81 -2.07
N GLN A 146 -17.89 3.94 -1.68
CA GLN A 146 -18.13 2.49 -1.70
C GLN A 146 -19.28 2.10 -0.75
N VAL A 147 -19.30 2.67 0.47
CA VAL A 147 -20.37 2.40 1.46
C VAL A 147 -21.71 2.95 0.97
N GLU A 148 -21.73 4.16 0.39
CA GLU A 148 -22.93 4.76 -0.21
C GLU A 148 -23.47 3.87 -1.33
N PHE A 149 -22.63 3.45 -2.27
CA PHE A 149 -22.97 2.57 -3.39
C PHE A 149 -23.51 1.21 -2.95
N MET A 150 -22.87 0.60 -1.95
CA MET A 150 -23.31 -0.69 -1.41
C MET A 150 -24.54 -0.58 -0.52
N GLY A 151 -24.83 0.59 0.03
CA GLY A 151 -26.04 0.87 0.82
C GLY A 151 -27.33 0.70 0.02
N GLU A 152 -27.28 0.93 -1.29
CA GLU A 152 -28.40 0.69 -2.21
C GLU A 152 -28.57 -0.79 -2.60
N ARG A 153 -27.64 -1.66 -2.17
CA ARG A 153 -27.53 -3.07 -2.53
C ARG A 153 -27.61 -4.00 -1.33
N LEU A 154 -28.26 -3.54 -0.26
CA LEU A 154 -28.48 -4.36 0.92
C LEU A 154 -29.26 -5.63 0.55
N GLY A 155 -28.79 -6.77 1.06
CA GLY A 155 -29.37 -8.07 0.80
C GLY A 155 -28.97 -8.72 -0.54
N MET A 156 -28.25 -8.02 -1.42
CA MET A 156 -27.68 -8.59 -2.64
C MET A 156 -26.46 -9.46 -2.35
N GLU A 157 -26.23 -10.43 -3.20
CA GLU A 157 -25.14 -11.40 -3.11
C GLU A 157 -24.04 -11.05 -4.10
N PHE A 158 -22.79 -11.26 -3.69
CA PHE A 158 -21.61 -10.99 -4.51
C PHE A 158 -20.53 -12.04 -4.24
N ASP A 159 -19.79 -12.38 -5.28
CA ASP A 159 -18.59 -13.16 -5.16
C ASP A 159 -17.41 -12.27 -4.81
N GLY A 160 -16.53 -12.73 -3.93
CA GLY A 160 -15.36 -12.02 -3.49
C GLY A 160 -14.23 -12.95 -3.08
N VAL A 161 -13.16 -12.35 -2.63
CA VAL A 161 -11.99 -13.06 -2.08
C VAL A 161 -11.63 -12.48 -0.72
N ILE A 162 -11.14 -13.33 0.16
CA ILE A 162 -10.67 -12.88 1.48
C ILE A 162 -9.39 -12.05 1.30
N SER A 163 -9.49 -10.77 1.61
CA SER A 163 -8.40 -9.77 1.51
C SER A 163 -7.65 -9.57 2.84
N GLY A 164 -8.19 -10.07 3.93
CA GLY A 164 -7.58 -9.98 5.26
C GLY A 164 -8.25 -10.87 6.29
N VAL A 165 -7.45 -11.44 7.17
CA VAL A 165 -7.90 -12.22 8.33
C VAL A 165 -7.44 -11.51 9.59
N THR A 166 -8.34 -11.20 10.50
CA THR A 166 -8.07 -10.51 11.76
C THR A 166 -8.82 -11.15 12.92
N GLU A 167 -8.47 -10.82 14.15
CA GLU A 167 -9.20 -11.26 15.34
C GLU A 167 -10.66 -10.77 15.40
N TRP A 168 -11.02 -9.74 14.64
CA TRP A 168 -12.36 -9.15 14.58
C TRP A 168 -13.25 -9.78 13.51
N GLY A 169 -12.66 -10.43 12.50
CA GLY A 169 -13.35 -11.03 11.37
C GLY A 169 -12.53 -11.08 10.10
N LEU A 170 -13.19 -11.47 9.03
CA LEU A 170 -12.62 -11.54 7.68
C LEU A 170 -12.94 -10.28 6.89
N TYR A 171 -11.94 -9.72 6.24
CA TYR A 171 -12.15 -8.71 5.20
C TYR A 171 -12.31 -9.42 3.86
N VAL A 172 -13.34 -9.03 3.12
CA VAL A 172 -13.67 -9.59 1.80
C VAL A 172 -13.68 -8.47 0.78
N GLU A 173 -12.90 -8.60 -0.28
CA GLU A 173 -12.91 -7.72 -1.44
C GLU A 173 -13.81 -8.34 -2.52
N LEU A 174 -14.80 -7.61 -2.99
CA LEU A 174 -15.71 -8.07 -4.04
C LEU A 174 -15.02 -8.09 -5.40
N ASN A 175 -15.25 -9.13 -6.19
CA ASN A 175 -14.62 -9.32 -7.50
C ASN A 175 -15.05 -8.25 -8.51
N GLU A 176 -16.33 -7.88 -8.50
CA GLU A 176 -16.95 -7.01 -9.50
C GLU A 176 -16.54 -5.53 -9.35
N ASN A 177 -16.58 -4.99 -8.13
CA ASN A 177 -16.50 -3.54 -7.89
C ASN A 177 -15.38 -3.15 -6.90
N LYS A 178 -14.61 -4.13 -6.42
CA LYS A 178 -13.51 -3.94 -5.48
C LYS A 178 -13.90 -3.25 -4.16
N CYS A 179 -15.18 -3.27 -3.82
CA CYS A 179 -15.63 -2.84 -2.50
C CYS A 179 -15.18 -3.86 -1.46
N GLU A 180 -14.62 -3.37 -0.36
CA GLU A 180 -14.18 -4.21 0.75
C GLU A 180 -15.14 -4.05 1.93
N GLY A 181 -15.55 -5.17 2.52
CA GLY A 181 -16.36 -5.19 3.73
C GLY A 181 -15.84 -6.25 4.71
N MET A 182 -16.41 -6.26 5.91
CA MET A 182 -16.01 -7.18 6.97
C MET A 182 -17.13 -8.19 7.25
N VAL A 183 -16.78 -9.46 7.34
CA VAL A 183 -17.61 -10.50 7.96
C VAL A 183 -17.15 -10.63 9.40
N PRO A 184 -17.99 -10.29 10.40
CA PRO A 184 -17.60 -10.37 11.81
C PRO A 184 -17.28 -11.80 12.24
N MET A 185 -16.32 -11.98 13.14
CA MET A 185 -15.91 -13.30 13.64
C MET A 185 -17.08 -14.14 14.19
N ARG A 186 -18.05 -13.51 14.84
CA ARG A 186 -19.24 -14.16 15.38
C ARG A 186 -20.15 -14.81 14.32
N ASP A 187 -19.99 -14.41 13.06
CA ASP A 187 -20.82 -14.85 11.93
C ASP A 187 -20.08 -15.88 11.05
N LEU A 188 -18.89 -16.36 11.48
CA LEU A 188 -18.02 -17.26 10.70
C LEU A 188 -18.24 -18.76 10.99
N GLY A 189 -18.95 -19.12 12.05
CA GLY A 189 -19.04 -20.53 12.47
C GLY A 189 -17.68 -21.12 12.87
N ASP A 190 -17.52 -22.44 12.70
CA ASP A 190 -16.30 -23.18 13.00
C ASP A 190 -15.38 -23.37 11.77
N ASP A 191 -15.71 -22.75 10.65
CA ASP A 191 -14.96 -22.89 9.40
C ASP A 191 -13.65 -22.09 9.44
N TYR A 192 -12.61 -22.69 8.88
CA TYR A 192 -11.32 -22.05 8.74
C TYR A 192 -11.18 -21.42 7.35
N TYR A 193 -10.81 -20.15 7.33
CA TYR A 193 -10.64 -19.36 6.11
C TYR A 193 -9.24 -18.77 6.02
N ASP A 194 -8.70 -18.84 4.83
CA ASP A 194 -7.39 -18.30 4.51
C ASP A 194 -7.47 -17.09 3.61
N LEU A 195 -6.42 -16.28 3.66
CA LEU A 195 -6.24 -15.15 2.76
C LEU A 195 -6.25 -15.64 1.30
N GLY A 196 -7.12 -15.06 0.45
CA GLY A 196 -7.26 -15.42 -0.95
C GLY A 196 -8.34 -16.47 -1.24
N ASP A 197 -8.99 -17.02 -0.22
CA ASP A 197 -10.07 -17.98 -0.43
C ASP A 197 -11.26 -17.27 -1.11
N PRO A 198 -11.87 -17.91 -2.12
CA PRO A 198 -13.09 -17.41 -2.75
C PRO A 198 -14.28 -17.63 -1.83
N VAL A 199 -15.08 -16.61 -1.67
CA VAL A 199 -16.30 -16.63 -0.86
C VAL A 199 -17.44 -15.93 -1.56
N THR A 200 -18.67 -16.37 -1.26
CA THR A 200 -19.88 -15.65 -1.65
C THR A 200 -20.44 -14.98 -0.41
N ILE A 201 -20.72 -13.68 -0.52
CA ILE A 201 -21.21 -12.87 0.59
C ILE A 201 -22.53 -12.21 0.23
N LYS A 202 -23.27 -11.87 1.27
CA LYS A 202 -24.45 -11.00 1.20
C LYS A 202 -24.15 -9.69 1.89
N VAL A 203 -24.56 -8.57 1.32
CA VAL A 203 -24.44 -7.25 1.95
C VAL A 203 -25.42 -7.15 3.11
N ALA A 204 -24.89 -7.24 4.34
CA ALA A 204 -25.69 -7.25 5.55
C ALA A 204 -26.02 -5.84 6.05
N ARG A 205 -25.04 -4.95 6.02
CA ARG A 205 -25.16 -3.60 6.56
C ARG A 205 -24.20 -2.63 5.88
N ALA A 206 -24.68 -1.40 5.63
CA ALA A 206 -23.86 -0.27 5.22
C ALA A 206 -24.04 0.89 6.22
N ASN A 207 -22.96 1.35 6.82
CA ASN A 207 -22.97 2.47 7.76
C ASN A 207 -22.14 3.62 7.21
N LEU A 208 -22.80 4.65 6.70
CA LEU A 208 -22.14 5.80 6.08
C LEU A 208 -21.33 6.63 7.07
N GLU A 209 -21.83 6.83 8.28
CA GLU A 209 -21.16 7.64 9.31
C GLU A 209 -19.83 7.00 9.72
N LYS A 210 -19.84 5.68 9.93
CA LYS A 210 -18.64 4.91 10.30
C LYS A 210 -17.81 4.49 9.10
N LYS A 211 -18.29 4.69 7.86
CA LYS A 211 -17.68 4.21 6.60
C LYS A 211 -17.40 2.71 6.63
N GLN A 212 -18.37 1.93 7.13
CA GLN A 212 -18.25 0.49 7.33
C GLN A 212 -19.27 -0.27 6.49
N LEU A 213 -18.82 -1.38 5.91
CA LEU A 213 -19.62 -2.38 5.24
C LEU A 213 -19.48 -3.69 6.01
N ASP A 214 -20.62 -4.22 6.45
CA ASP A 214 -20.68 -5.54 7.06
C ASP A 214 -21.30 -6.50 6.03
N PHE A 215 -20.64 -7.63 5.87
CA PHE A 215 -21.06 -8.73 5.02
C PHE A 215 -21.44 -9.94 5.86
N ALA A 216 -22.29 -10.79 5.32
CA ALA A 216 -22.57 -12.12 5.86
C ALA A 216 -22.10 -13.16 4.84
N LEU A 217 -21.46 -14.23 5.27
CA LEU A 217 -21.15 -15.35 4.41
C LEU A 217 -22.45 -16.08 4.01
N ILE A 218 -22.47 -16.55 2.78
CA ILE A 218 -23.51 -17.45 2.29
C ILE A 218 -22.89 -18.84 2.34
N GLU A 219 -23.44 -19.70 3.18
CA GLU A 219 -23.08 -21.12 3.21
C GLU A 219 -23.40 -21.73 1.85
N LYS A 220 -22.45 -22.47 1.30
CA LYS A 220 -22.65 -23.26 0.07
C LYS A 220 -23.40 -24.54 0.36
#